data_23c65ad98dc933784a6d43eb8835005a
#
_entry.id   23c65ad98dc933784a6d43eb8835005a
#
_cell.length_a   1.000
_cell.length_b   1.000
_cell.length_c   1.000
_cell.angle_alpha   90.00
_cell.angle_beta   90.00
_cell.angle_gamma   90.00
#
_symmetry.space_group_name_H-M   'P 1'
#
loop_
_entity.id
_entity.type
_entity.pdbx_description
1 polymer ?
#
loop_
_entity_poly.entity_id
_entity_poly.type
_entity_poly.pdbx_seq_one_letter_code
_entity_poly.pdbx_strand_id
1 'polypeptide(L)'
;SFLMPLHLLKLCVGCDSIRDLEDWIEENRAHHRRLGRPYEQTHTTRMTPKRLDALVDGGSLYWVVKGLVACRQRLLAIRPFVDGDGIGRCRLVLEPVVVP
;
A
#
# COMPACT_ATOMS: atom_id res chain seq x y z
N SER A 1 1.09 -20.94 -5.94
CA SER A 1 -0.04 -21.27 -5.08
C SER A 1 -1.26 -21.67 -5.88
N PHE A 2 -1.95 -22.70 -5.43
CA PHE A 2 -3.23 -23.10 -6.01
C PHE A 2 -4.38 -22.22 -5.55
N LEU A 3 -4.16 -21.48 -4.49
CA LEU A 3 -5.20 -20.64 -3.91
C LEU A 3 -5.31 -19.34 -4.67
N MET A 4 -6.53 -18.87 -4.82
CA MET A 4 -6.75 -17.54 -5.33
C MET A 4 -6.13 -16.53 -4.36
N PRO A 5 -5.38 -15.54 -4.84
CA PRO A 5 -4.81 -14.53 -3.96
C PRO A 5 -5.91 -13.75 -3.26
N LEU A 6 -5.64 -13.33 -2.03
CA LEU A 6 -6.46 -12.39 -1.31
C LEU A 6 -6.04 -10.97 -1.65
N HIS A 7 -6.97 -10.05 -1.55
CA HIS A 7 -6.74 -8.64 -1.82
C HIS A 7 -7.26 -7.78 -0.68
N LEU A 8 -6.69 -6.60 -0.54
CA LEU A 8 -7.16 -5.56 0.38
C LEU A 8 -7.87 -4.46 -0.40
N LEU A 9 -8.79 -3.79 0.25
CA LEU A 9 -9.49 -2.64 -0.29
C LEU A 9 -9.33 -1.47 0.68
N LYS A 10 -8.87 -0.33 0.19
CA LYS A 10 -8.63 0.87 1.01
C LYS A 10 -9.12 2.13 0.32
N LEU A 11 -9.62 3.06 1.12
CA LEU A 11 -9.91 4.41 0.63
C LEU A 11 -8.59 5.16 0.40
N CYS A 12 -8.47 5.79 -0.77
CA CYS A 12 -7.36 6.69 -1.06
C CYS A 12 -7.73 8.08 -0.54
N VAL A 13 -7.41 8.32 0.72
CA VAL A 13 -7.76 9.58 1.39
C VAL A 13 -6.99 10.73 0.76
N GLY A 14 -7.71 11.79 0.36
CA GLY A 14 -7.11 12.96 -0.26
C GLY A 14 -6.85 12.83 -1.75
N CYS A 15 -7.22 11.71 -2.38
CA CYS A 15 -7.09 11.51 -3.82
C CYS A 15 -8.42 11.78 -4.52
N ASP A 16 -8.38 12.57 -5.57
CA ASP A 16 -9.52 12.78 -6.47
C ASP A 16 -9.42 11.95 -7.75
N SER A 17 -8.23 11.40 -8.04
CA SER A 17 -7.96 10.64 -9.25
C SER A 17 -6.77 9.70 -9.06
N ILE A 18 -6.60 8.75 -9.99
CA ILE A 18 -5.40 7.89 -10.07
C ILE A 18 -4.15 8.77 -10.18
N ARG A 19 -4.22 9.86 -10.93
CA ARG A 19 -3.08 10.76 -11.13
C ARG A 19 -2.60 11.37 -9.81
N ASP A 20 -3.49 11.69 -8.90
CA ASP A 20 -3.10 12.21 -7.59
C ASP A 20 -2.26 11.18 -6.83
N LEU A 21 -2.63 9.90 -6.90
CA LEU A 21 -1.87 8.84 -6.30
C LEU A 21 -0.50 8.68 -6.98
N GLU A 22 -0.46 8.70 -8.29
CA GLU A 22 0.79 8.61 -9.05
C GLU A 22 1.72 9.77 -8.76
N ASP A 23 1.20 10.98 -8.67
CA ASP A 23 1.98 12.17 -8.35
C ASP A 23 2.56 12.07 -6.94
N TRP A 24 1.77 11.61 -5.98
CA TRP A 24 2.24 11.40 -4.61
C TRP A 24 3.39 10.36 -4.55
N ILE A 25 3.25 9.25 -5.29
CA ILE A 25 4.29 8.23 -5.38
C ILE A 25 5.57 8.83 -5.95
N GLU A 26 5.46 9.59 -7.04
CA GLU A 26 6.63 10.19 -7.70
C GLU A 26 7.31 11.24 -6.81
N GLU A 27 6.56 12.05 -6.10
CA GLU A 27 7.10 13.02 -5.14
C GLU A 27 7.89 12.33 -4.03
N ASN A 28 7.35 11.24 -3.48
CA ASN A 28 8.02 10.47 -2.44
C ASN A 28 9.26 9.76 -2.96
N ARG A 29 9.20 9.22 -4.18
CA ARG A 29 10.34 8.60 -4.84
C ARG A 29 11.48 9.62 -5.02
N ALA A 30 11.15 10.81 -5.51
CA ALA A 30 12.13 11.88 -5.70
C ALA A 30 12.74 12.34 -4.37
N HIS A 31 11.93 12.42 -3.32
CA HIS A 31 12.41 12.77 -1.99
C HIS A 31 13.43 11.76 -1.45
N HIS A 32 13.14 10.46 -1.57
CA HIS A 32 14.08 9.41 -1.17
C HIS A 32 15.36 9.46 -1.98
N ARG A 33 15.26 9.74 -3.28
CA ARG A 33 16.44 9.89 -4.15
C ARG A 33 17.34 11.04 -3.68
N ARG A 34 16.75 12.19 -3.33
CA ARG A 34 17.50 13.32 -2.80
C ARG A 34 18.23 13.00 -1.49
N LEU A 35 17.65 12.10 -0.69
CA LEU A 35 18.24 11.67 0.58
C LEU A 35 19.22 10.49 0.41
N GLY A 36 19.42 10.01 -0.82
CA GLY A 36 20.28 8.86 -1.08
C GLY A 36 19.73 7.54 -0.53
N ARG A 37 18.42 7.43 -0.36
CA ARG A 37 17.76 6.23 0.19
C ARG A 37 16.98 5.49 -0.89
N PRO A 38 16.98 4.13 -0.85
CA PRO A 38 16.07 3.37 -1.72
C PRO A 38 14.62 3.72 -1.41
N TYR A 39 13.79 3.73 -2.44
CA TYR A 39 12.36 3.99 -2.26
C TYR A 39 11.61 2.73 -1.90
N GLU A 40 10.84 2.81 -0.83
CA GLU A 40 9.89 1.79 -0.44
C GLU A 40 8.56 2.48 -0.17
N GLN A 41 7.53 2.17 -0.97
CA GLN A 41 6.22 2.74 -0.76
C GLN A 41 5.51 1.97 0.36
N THR A 42 5.13 2.68 1.42
CA THR A 42 4.43 2.08 2.54
C THR A 42 3.11 2.78 2.81
N HIS A 43 2.17 2.02 3.34
CA HIS A 43 0.90 2.54 3.85
C HIS A 43 0.67 1.95 5.23
N THR A 44 0.56 2.80 6.23
CA THR A 44 0.35 2.36 7.62
C THR A 44 -1.12 2.22 7.91
N THR A 45 -1.52 1.08 8.45
CA THR A 45 -2.88 0.81 8.89
C THR A 45 -2.90 0.50 10.38
N ARG A 46 -4.06 0.65 11.00
CA ARG A 46 -4.22 0.36 12.42
C ARG A 46 -4.37 -1.13 12.70
N MET A 47 -4.96 -1.87 11.78
CA MET A 47 -5.24 -3.30 11.96
C MET A 47 -4.32 -4.14 11.08
N THR A 48 -3.76 -5.20 11.68
CA THR A 48 -3.00 -6.19 10.93
C THR A 48 -3.98 -7.17 10.28
N PRO A 49 -3.91 -7.38 8.96
CA PRO A 49 -4.72 -8.39 8.29
C PRO A 49 -4.43 -9.79 8.85
N LYS A 50 -5.44 -10.65 8.86
CA LYS A 50 -5.33 -11.98 9.45
C LYS A 50 -4.59 -12.98 8.58
N ARG A 51 -4.68 -12.85 7.27
CA ARG A 51 -4.12 -13.83 6.32
C ARG A 51 -2.98 -13.21 5.54
N LEU A 52 -1.88 -12.94 6.24
CA LEU A 52 -0.71 -12.26 5.67
C LEU A 52 -0.13 -13.02 4.49
N ASP A 53 0.06 -14.33 4.64
CA ASP A 53 0.71 -15.15 3.60
C ASP A 53 -0.07 -15.13 2.29
N ALA A 54 -1.38 -15.26 2.36
CA ALA A 54 -2.24 -15.24 1.18
C ALA A 54 -2.27 -13.86 0.52
N LEU A 55 -2.18 -12.79 1.31
CA LEU A 55 -2.16 -11.42 0.78
C LEU A 55 -0.89 -11.10 0.02
N VAL A 56 0.27 -11.53 0.53
CA VAL A 56 1.55 -11.26 -0.16
C VAL A 56 1.86 -12.29 -1.25
N ASP A 57 1.11 -13.35 -1.35
CA ASP A 57 1.22 -14.34 -2.42
C ASP A 57 0.37 -13.91 -3.63
N GLY A 58 0.79 -12.88 -4.31
CA GLY A 58 0.12 -12.34 -5.49
C GLY A 58 -1.03 -11.39 -5.21
N GLY A 59 -1.28 -11.03 -3.94
CA GLY A 59 -2.34 -10.11 -3.57
C GLY A 59 -2.01 -8.65 -3.88
N SER A 60 -3.05 -7.84 -4.00
CA SER A 60 -2.95 -6.42 -4.28
C SER A 60 -3.79 -5.60 -3.30
N LEU A 61 -3.40 -4.35 -3.15
CA LEU A 61 -4.20 -3.34 -2.51
C LEU A 61 -4.98 -2.60 -3.59
N TYR A 62 -6.30 -2.67 -3.52
CA TYR A 62 -7.18 -1.93 -4.42
C TYR A 62 -7.55 -0.61 -3.76
N TRP A 63 -7.34 0.48 -4.51
CA TRP A 63 -7.65 1.82 -4.05
C TRP A 63 -9.03 2.25 -4.49
N VAL A 64 -9.83 2.72 -3.54
CA VAL A 64 -11.13 3.35 -3.80
C VAL A 64 -10.91 4.85 -3.86
N VAL A 65 -11.24 5.44 -4.99
CA VAL A 65 -11.15 6.88 -5.24
C VAL A 65 -12.54 7.39 -5.59
N LYS A 66 -13.05 8.34 -4.80
CA LYS A 66 -14.40 8.90 -5.00
C LYS A 66 -15.49 7.82 -5.12
N GLY A 67 -15.44 6.83 -4.24
CA GLY A 67 -16.45 5.77 -4.18
C GLY A 67 -16.32 4.67 -5.22
N LEU A 68 -15.28 4.69 -6.06
CA LEU A 68 -15.06 3.70 -7.10
C LEU A 68 -13.71 3.01 -6.92
N VAL A 69 -13.66 1.72 -7.16
CA VAL A 69 -12.39 0.97 -7.24
C VAL A 69 -11.68 1.43 -8.50
N ALA A 70 -10.60 2.16 -8.33
CA ALA A 70 -9.95 2.86 -9.44
C ALA A 70 -8.69 2.17 -9.95
N CYS A 71 -7.89 1.59 -9.05
CA CYS A 71 -6.61 1.01 -9.40
C CYS A 71 -6.12 0.08 -8.30
N ARG A 72 -5.00 -0.59 -8.56
CA ARG A 72 -4.38 -1.47 -7.58
C ARG A 72 -2.87 -1.36 -7.58
N GLN A 73 -2.27 -1.77 -6.47
CA GLN A 73 -0.83 -1.92 -6.34
C GLN A 73 -0.55 -3.27 -5.67
N ARG A 74 0.47 -3.97 -6.13
CA ARG A 74 0.84 -5.26 -5.58
C ARG A 74 1.36 -5.12 -4.15
N LEU A 75 0.93 -6.03 -3.27
CA LEU A 75 1.45 -6.15 -1.90
C LEU A 75 2.74 -6.95 -1.91
N LEU A 76 3.83 -6.33 -1.50
CA LEU A 76 5.14 -6.98 -1.43
C LEU A 76 5.43 -7.55 -0.06
N ALA A 77 5.00 -6.86 0.99
CA ALA A 77 5.19 -7.30 2.36
C ALA A 77 4.18 -6.65 3.28
N ILE A 78 3.97 -7.25 4.43
CA ILE A 78 3.13 -6.72 5.49
C ILE A 78 3.93 -6.85 6.78
N ARG A 79 4.21 -5.71 7.43
CA ARG A 79 5.08 -5.65 8.61
C ARG A 79 4.33 -5.10 9.82
N PRO A 80 3.88 -5.95 10.74
CA PRO A 80 3.32 -5.49 12.01
C PRO A 80 4.38 -4.79 12.84
N PHE A 81 3.98 -3.76 13.57
CA PHE A 81 4.87 -3.06 14.51
C PHE A 81 4.04 -2.39 15.61
N VAL A 82 4.73 -1.94 16.65
CA VAL A 82 4.13 -1.18 17.74
C VAL A 82 4.67 0.24 17.64
N ASP A 83 3.78 1.23 17.60
CA ASP A 83 4.19 2.63 17.48
C ASP A 83 4.68 3.22 18.82
N GLY A 84 5.08 4.50 18.79
CA GLY A 84 5.60 5.19 19.97
C GLY A 84 4.61 5.33 21.12
N ASP A 85 3.32 5.18 20.85
CA ASP A 85 2.25 5.22 21.87
C ASP A 85 1.86 3.83 22.38
N GLY A 86 2.59 2.80 21.97
CA GLY A 86 2.31 1.41 22.36
C GLY A 86 1.14 0.78 21.62
N ILE A 87 0.70 1.37 20.51
CA ILE A 87 -0.43 0.88 19.72
C ILE A 87 0.09 0.00 18.59
N GLY A 88 -0.49 -1.19 18.44
CA GLY A 88 -0.20 -2.10 17.34
C GLY A 88 -0.67 -1.51 16.02
N ARG A 89 0.21 -1.54 15.03
CA ARG A 89 -0.04 -1.04 13.67
C ARG A 89 0.54 -2.00 12.66
N CYS A 90 0.22 -1.77 11.41
CA CYS A 90 0.72 -2.60 10.31
C CYS A 90 1.20 -1.71 9.18
N ARG A 91 2.38 -2.01 8.64
CA ARG A 91 2.93 -1.32 7.49
C ARG A 91 2.79 -2.21 6.27
N LEU A 92 1.97 -1.76 5.33
CA LEU A 92 1.83 -2.42 4.04
C LEU A 92 2.92 -1.89 3.11
N VAL A 93 3.69 -2.78 2.52
CA VAL A 93 4.71 -2.42 1.53
C VAL A 93 4.15 -2.72 0.14
N LEU A 94 4.12 -1.71 -0.70
CA LEU A 94 3.51 -1.78 -2.03
C LEU A 94 4.55 -1.65 -3.12
N GLU A 95 4.38 -2.41 -4.19
CA GLU A 95 5.12 -2.14 -5.43
C GLU A 95 4.67 -0.78 -5.96
N PRO A 96 5.60 0.15 -6.22
CA PRO A 96 5.23 1.52 -6.59
C PRO A 96 4.82 1.64 -8.07
N VAL A 97 3.94 0.75 -8.50
CA VAL A 97 3.38 0.70 -9.85
C VAL A 97 1.86 0.65 -9.71
N VAL A 98 1.19 1.67 -10.24
CA VAL A 98 -0.27 1.76 -10.21
C VAL A 98 -0.84 1.06 -11.43
N VAL A 99 -1.71 0.08 -11.20
CA VAL A 99 -2.40 -0.66 -12.27
C VAL A 99 -3.85 -0.21 -12.30
N PRO A 100 -4.29 0.46 -13.35
CA PRO A 100 -5.67 0.93 -13.46
C PRO A 100 -6.66 -0.21 -13.63
#